data_49af12dbc7ee94bad399294c40007e95
#
_entry.id   49af12dbc7ee94bad399294c40007e95
#
_cell.length_a   1.000
_cell.length_b   1.000
_cell.length_c   1.000
_cell.angle_alpha   90.00
_cell.angle_beta   90.00
_cell.angle_gamma   90.00
#
_symmetry.space_group_name_H-M   'P 1'
#
loop_
_entity.id
_entity.type
_entity.pdbx_description
1 polymer ?
#
loop_
_entity_poly.entity_id
_entity_poly.type
_entity_poly.pdbx_seq_one_letter_code
_entity_poly.pdbx_strand_id
1 'polypeptide(L)'
;MLMYLYIHIHLLNIEDSFNWLHTEEDPFFHSIGKYDTDPKGNKTFYDYSVDATVLAKHLDGSTFFPVIESLHYEKTLADKPLGTIVLITDPDHDRLTVCQIEAEGAIPMLEDFGISYIPLNEGRILTVYTANQAFLMLMNYRTKELKAHGKFKNHPRFMIKTTASALSWDEWAKHHGINVVNVPVGFKEIANIMKKVELQLRENPNNEV
;
A
#
# COMPACT_ATOMS: atom_id res chain seq x y z
N MET A 1 10.59 8.47 11.08
CA MET A 1 9.44 8.42 10.18
C MET A 1 8.13 8.66 10.90
N LEU A 2 7.85 8.01 12.04
CA LEU A 2 6.68 8.29 12.91
C LEU A 2 6.57 9.79 13.29
N MET A 3 7.68 10.41 13.65
CA MET A 3 7.72 11.83 14.00
C MET A 3 7.36 12.74 12.82
N TYR A 4 7.71 12.33 11.58
CA TYR A 4 7.35 13.07 10.37
C TYR A 4 5.87 12.92 10.01
N LEU A 5 5.31 11.73 10.18
CA LEU A 5 3.88 11.48 9.96
C LEU A 5 3.05 12.23 11.02
N TYR A 6 3.46 12.17 12.27
CA TYR A 6 2.82 12.88 13.39
C TYR A 6 2.83 14.41 13.17
N ILE A 7 3.96 14.97 12.76
CA ILE A 7 4.08 16.40 12.44
C ILE A 7 3.18 16.77 11.24
N HIS A 8 3.11 15.92 10.23
CA HIS A 8 2.29 16.20 9.05
C HIS A 8 0.79 16.12 9.34
N ILE A 9 0.36 15.15 10.14
CA ILE A 9 -1.02 15.01 10.64
C ILE A 9 -1.38 16.25 11.48
N HIS A 10 -0.53 16.65 12.38
CA HIS A 10 -0.74 17.83 13.23
C HIS A 10 -0.88 19.13 12.44
N LEU A 11 -0.03 19.33 11.42
CA LEU A 11 -0.10 20.47 10.51
C LEU A 11 -1.39 20.51 9.67
N LEU A 12 -1.95 19.34 9.33
CA LEU A 12 -3.21 19.24 8.60
C LEU A 12 -4.46 19.28 9.50
N ASN A 13 -4.28 19.30 10.83
CA ASN A 13 -5.35 19.28 11.82
C ASN A 13 -6.38 18.16 11.61
N ILE A 14 -5.91 16.97 11.25
CA ILE A 14 -6.75 15.79 10.95
C ILE A 14 -6.59 14.68 12.01
N GLU A 15 -5.92 14.96 13.13
CA GLU A 15 -5.70 13.97 14.21
C GLU A 15 -7.00 13.31 14.70
N ASP A 16 -8.05 14.09 14.85
CA ASP A 16 -9.37 13.61 15.31
C ASP A 16 -10.06 12.71 14.25
N SER A 17 -9.53 12.67 13.02
CA SER A 17 -10.05 11.84 11.93
C SER A 17 -9.49 10.43 11.94
N PHE A 18 -8.49 10.14 12.78
CA PHE A 18 -7.85 8.83 12.86
C PHE A 18 -8.35 8.06 14.09
N ASN A 19 -8.69 6.81 13.86
CA ASN A 19 -8.91 5.84 14.91
C ASN A 19 -7.74 4.85 14.90
N TRP A 20 -6.92 4.89 15.93
CA TRP A 20 -5.74 4.05 16.05
C TRP A 20 -6.11 2.68 16.60
N LEU A 21 -5.68 1.64 15.90
CA LEU A 21 -5.84 0.25 16.28
C LEU A 21 -4.46 -0.38 16.48
N HIS A 22 -4.32 -1.31 17.41
CA HIS A 22 -3.09 -2.05 17.66
C HIS A 22 -1.86 -1.16 17.83
N THR A 23 -1.98 -0.21 18.79
CA THR A 23 -0.89 0.73 19.12
C THR A 23 0.07 0.20 20.18
N GLU A 24 -0.17 -1.00 20.70
CA GLU A 24 0.70 -1.65 21.68
C GLU A 24 1.98 -2.15 21.01
N GLU A 25 3.09 -2.03 21.74
CA GLU A 25 4.36 -2.57 21.27
C GLU A 25 4.32 -4.10 21.23
N ASP A 26 4.59 -4.66 20.06
CA ASP A 26 4.84 -6.10 19.89
C ASP A 26 6.23 -6.31 19.29
N PRO A 27 7.30 -6.24 20.12
CA PRO A 27 8.68 -6.26 19.65
C PRO A 27 9.09 -7.57 18.98
N PHE A 28 8.28 -8.60 19.08
CA PHE A 28 8.54 -9.90 18.48
C PHE A 28 7.55 -10.29 17.38
N PHE A 29 6.64 -9.38 17.03
CA PHE A 29 5.61 -9.62 15.99
C PHE A 29 4.76 -10.87 16.23
N HIS A 30 4.54 -11.26 17.49
CA HIS A 30 3.82 -12.46 17.87
C HIS A 30 2.38 -12.49 17.38
N SER A 31 1.78 -11.32 17.16
CA SER A 31 0.42 -11.19 16.62
C SER A 31 0.32 -11.65 15.15
N ILE A 32 1.43 -11.79 14.46
CA ILE A 32 1.47 -12.02 13.01
C ILE A 32 1.71 -13.48 12.64
N GLY A 33 2.25 -14.29 13.53
CA GLY A 33 2.46 -15.73 13.30
C GLY A 33 1.39 -16.59 13.93
N LYS A 34 0.70 -17.42 13.16
CA LYS A 34 -0.26 -18.39 13.67
C LYS A 34 0.05 -19.81 13.25
N TYR A 35 -0.28 -20.73 14.13
CA TYR A 35 -0.43 -22.13 13.77
C TYR A 35 -1.90 -22.40 13.48
N ASP A 36 -2.19 -22.91 12.30
CA ASP A 36 -3.46 -23.55 12.01
C ASP A 36 -3.36 -25.03 12.36
N THR A 37 -4.42 -25.59 12.93
CA THR A 37 -4.47 -26.98 13.35
C THR A 37 -5.65 -27.65 12.68
N ASP A 38 -5.36 -28.66 11.86
CA ASP A 38 -6.41 -29.46 11.22
C ASP A 38 -7.19 -30.31 12.25
N PRO A 39 -8.35 -30.90 11.86
CA PRO A 39 -9.12 -31.77 12.75
C PRO A 39 -8.38 -33.01 13.24
N LYS A 40 -7.22 -33.36 12.62
CA LYS A 40 -6.36 -34.47 13.02
C LYS A 40 -5.24 -34.02 13.96
N GLY A 41 -5.19 -32.73 14.31
CA GLY A 41 -4.18 -32.16 15.21
C GLY A 41 -2.84 -31.82 14.54
N ASN A 42 -2.74 -31.90 13.20
CA ASN A 42 -1.54 -31.45 12.50
C ASN A 42 -1.49 -29.92 12.51
N LYS A 43 -0.32 -29.37 12.81
CA LYS A 43 -0.08 -27.92 12.85
C LYS A 43 0.65 -27.47 11.59
N THR A 44 0.11 -26.45 10.93
CA THR A 44 0.79 -25.72 9.86
C THR A 44 1.16 -24.34 10.39
N PHE A 45 2.43 -24.02 10.34
CA PHE A 45 2.92 -22.70 10.69
C PHE A 45 2.85 -21.81 9.45
N TYR A 46 2.17 -20.69 9.58
CA TYR A 46 2.18 -19.64 8.58
C TYR A 46 3.18 -18.57 9.04
N ASP A 47 4.31 -18.52 8.36
CA ASP A 47 5.26 -17.42 8.52
C ASP A 47 4.70 -16.21 7.72
N TYR A 48 3.97 -15.39 8.43
CA TYR A 48 3.40 -14.19 7.86
C TYR A 48 4.48 -13.11 7.82
N SER A 49 5.23 -13.08 6.75
CA SER A 49 6.00 -11.88 6.50
C SER A 49 5.04 -10.69 6.42
N VAL A 50 4.90 -9.95 7.44
CA VAL A 50 4.35 -8.60 7.66
C VAL A 50 3.61 -7.90 6.50
N ASP A 51 3.34 -8.58 5.38
CA ASP A 51 2.62 -8.04 4.24
C ASP A 51 1.15 -8.43 4.34
N ALA A 52 0.30 -7.47 4.70
CA ALA A 52 -1.14 -7.68 4.83
C ALA A 52 -1.83 -8.09 3.53
N THR A 53 -1.15 -8.00 2.39
CA THR A 53 -1.67 -8.43 1.08
C THR A 53 -1.35 -9.88 0.74
N VAL A 54 -0.56 -10.57 1.56
CA VAL A 54 -0.25 -11.99 1.35
C VAL A 54 -1.50 -12.82 1.54
N LEU A 55 -1.81 -13.63 0.52
CA LEU A 55 -2.84 -14.66 0.57
C LEU A 55 -2.22 -15.99 1.00
N ALA A 56 -2.83 -16.64 1.97
CA ALA A 56 -2.51 -18.00 2.38
C ALA A 56 -3.71 -18.93 2.15
N LYS A 57 -3.50 -20.23 2.35
CA LYS A 57 -4.55 -21.24 2.30
C LYS A 57 -4.66 -21.95 3.63
N HIS A 58 -5.87 -22.07 4.14
CA HIS A 58 -6.18 -22.99 5.24
C HIS A 58 -6.03 -24.45 4.81
N LEU A 59 -5.99 -25.36 5.76
CA LEU A 59 -5.90 -26.78 5.49
C LEU A 59 -7.12 -27.36 4.75
N ASP A 60 -8.25 -26.68 4.81
CA ASP A 60 -9.49 -26.99 4.03
C ASP A 60 -9.45 -26.47 2.59
N GLY A 61 -8.40 -25.71 2.23
CA GLY A 61 -8.20 -25.14 0.90
C GLY A 61 -8.78 -23.74 0.71
N SER A 62 -9.51 -23.18 1.68
CA SER A 62 -9.99 -21.80 1.63
C SER A 62 -8.82 -20.81 1.69
N THR A 63 -8.99 -19.64 1.08
CA THR A 63 -7.98 -18.57 1.08
C THR A 63 -8.31 -17.52 2.12
N PHE A 64 -7.30 -16.94 2.71
CA PHE A 64 -7.42 -15.88 3.72
C PHE A 64 -6.23 -14.92 3.68
N PHE A 65 -6.39 -13.78 4.33
CA PHE A 65 -5.31 -12.83 4.56
C PHE A 65 -4.79 -12.99 5.99
N PRO A 66 -3.63 -13.63 6.20
CA PRO A 66 -3.14 -13.98 7.53
C PRO A 66 -3.05 -12.81 8.50
N VAL A 67 -2.52 -11.68 8.07
CA VAL A 67 -2.37 -10.49 8.92
C VAL A 67 -3.75 -9.94 9.32
N ILE A 68 -4.67 -9.82 8.38
CA ILE A 68 -6.01 -9.26 8.62
C ILE A 68 -6.80 -10.16 9.57
N GLU A 69 -6.74 -11.48 9.36
CA GLU A 69 -7.41 -12.44 10.22
C GLU A 69 -6.78 -12.50 11.61
N SER A 70 -5.43 -12.47 11.70
CA SER A 70 -4.72 -12.51 12.98
C SER A 70 -5.06 -11.33 13.89
N LEU A 71 -5.29 -10.18 13.29
CA LEU A 71 -5.64 -8.94 13.99
C LEU A 71 -7.16 -8.74 14.11
N HIS A 72 -7.95 -9.72 13.64
CA HIS A 72 -9.41 -9.70 13.67
C HIS A 72 -10.04 -8.46 13.03
N TYR A 73 -9.43 -7.94 11.98
CA TYR A 73 -9.93 -6.74 11.30
C TYR A 73 -11.30 -6.97 10.67
N GLU A 74 -11.62 -8.18 10.22
CA GLU A 74 -12.94 -8.54 9.71
C GLU A 74 -14.07 -8.29 10.74
N LYS A 75 -13.75 -8.39 12.05
CA LYS A 75 -14.68 -8.10 13.15
C LYS A 75 -14.67 -6.64 13.55
N THR A 76 -13.44 -6.10 13.76
CA THR A 76 -13.24 -4.73 14.24
C THR A 76 -13.76 -3.69 13.25
N LEU A 77 -13.74 -4.00 11.95
CA LEU A 77 -14.16 -3.09 10.89
C LEU A 77 -15.59 -3.34 10.40
N ALA A 78 -16.25 -4.40 10.88
CA ALA A 78 -17.57 -4.81 10.40
C ALA A 78 -18.63 -3.69 10.46
N ASP A 79 -18.57 -2.83 11.48
CA ASP A 79 -19.54 -1.75 11.72
C ASP A 79 -19.12 -0.40 11.11
N LYS A 80 -17.94 -0.32 10.51
CA LYS A 80 -17.44 0.96 9.99
C LYS A 80 -18.18 1.35 8.70
N PRO A 81 -18.41 2.65 8.46
CA PRO A 81 -19.14 3.13 7.30
C PRO A 81 -18.41 2.83 5.98
N LEU A 82 -19.18 2.79 4.89
CA LEU A 82 -18.63 2.73 3.54
C LEU A 82 -17.67 3.91 3.30
N GLY A 83 -16.61 3.65 2.56
CA GLY A 83 -15.56 4.63 2.29
C GLY A 83 -14.50 4.76 3.40
N THR A 84 -14.65 4.05 4.54
CA THR A 84 -13.60 4.02 5.57
C THR A 84 -12.32 3.46 4.99
N ILE A 85 -11.23 4.22 5.11
CA ILE A 85 -9.90 3.82 4.68
C ILE A 85 -9.14 3.28 5.89
N VAL A 86 -8.50 2.13 5.71
CA VAL A 86 -7.65 1.49 6.72
C VAL A 86 -6.22 1.45 6.20
N LEU A 87 -5.30 1.95 6.99
CA LEU A 87 -3.87 1.94 6.70
C LEU A 87 -3.21 0.96 7.66
N ILE A 88 -2.58 -0.08 7.12
CA ILE A 88 -1.87 -1.10 7.89
C ILE A 88 -0.38 -0.95 7.56
N THR A 89 0.42 -0.64 8.57
CA THR A 89 1.87 -0.57 8.45
C THR A 89 2.50 -1.74 9.20
N ASP A 90 3.65 -2.18 8.73
CA ASP A 90 4.50 -3.06 9.51
C ASP A 90 5.19 -2.28 10.64
N PRO A 91 5.86 -2.96 11.60
CA PRO A 91 6.35 -2.32 12.81
C PRO A 91 7.43 -1.27 12.63
N ASP A 92 8.27 -1.38 11.60
CA ASP A 92 9.26 -0.36 11.27
C ASP A 92 8.74 0.67 10.25
N HIS A 93 7.45 0.53 9.85
CA HIS A 93 6.68 1.44 9.00
C HIS A 93 7.28 1.69 7.62
N ASP A 94 8.05 0.76 7.07
CA ASP A 94 8.57 0.87 5.72
C ASP A 94 7.63 0.27 4.66
N ARG A 95 6.61 -0.47 5.09
CA ARG A 95 5.55 -1.05 4.25
C ARG A 95 4.18 -0.51 4.62
N LEU A 96 3.34 -0.40 3.62
CA LEU A 96 1.97 0.09 3.78
C LEU A 96 1.01 -0.73 2.94
N THR A 97 0.00 -1.29 3.60
CA THR A 97 -1.19 -1.84 2.96
C THR A 97 -2.35 -0.87 3.13
N VAL A 98 -3.09 -0.65 2.09
CA VAL A 98 -4.30 0.18 2.09
C VAL A 98 -5.49 -0.73 1.90
N CYS A 99 -6.48 -0.60 2.78
CA CYS A 99 -7.77 -1.24 2.64
C CYS A 99 -8.89 -0.19 2.64
N GLN A 100 -10.03 -0.54 2.07
CA GLN A 100 -11.20 0.33 2.06
C GLN A 100 -12.47 -0.50 2.25
N ILE A 101 -13.41 0.05 3.02
CA ILE A 101 -14.74 -0.57 3.16
C ILE A 101 -15.62 -0.11 2.00
N GLU A 102 -16.05 -1.07 1.19
CA GLU A 102 -16.85 -0.87 0.01
C GLU A 102 -18.19 -1.62 0.13
N ALA A 103 -19.14 -1.25 -0.70
CA ALA A 103 -20.36 -2.04 -0.87
C ALA A 103 -20.05 -3.31 -1.69
N GLU A 104 -20.70 -4.41 -1.39
CA GLU A 104 -20.58 -5.69 -2.11
C GLU A 104 -20.85 -5.53 -3.63
N GLY A 105 -21.65 -4.54 -4.02
CA GLY A 105 -21.88 -4.21 -5.43
C GLY A 105 -20.61 -3.80 -6.21
N ALA A 106 -19.49 -3.52 -5.54
CA ALA A 106 -18.22 -3.22 -6.19
C ALA A 106 -17.48 -4.49 -6.67
N ILE A 107 -17.86 -5.67 -6.20
CA ILE A 107 -17.16 -6.94 -6.48
C ILE A 107 -16.84 -7.15 -7.96
N PRO A 108 -17.80 -7.02 -8.91
CA PRO A 108 -17.48 -7.27 -10.32
C PRO A 108 -16.36 -6.40 -10.84
N MET A 109 -16.32 -5.12 -10.44
CA MET A 109 -15.25 -4.21 -10.82
C MET A 109 -13.91 -4.60 -10.18
N LEU A 110 -13.92 -5.00 -8.91
CA LEU A 110 -12.70 -5.42 -8.20
C LEU A 110 -12.09 -6.67 -8.85
N GLU A 111 -12.93 -7.63 -9.22
CA GLU A 111 -12.50 -8.85 -9.91
C GLU A 111 -11.90 -8.56 -11.29
N ASP A 112 -12.50 -7.65 -12.07
CA ASP A 112 -11.98 -7.20 -13.36
C ASP A 112 -10.58 -6.58 -13.24
N PHE A 113 -10.30 -5.90 -12.13
CA PHE A 113 -8.99 -5.30 -11.85
C PHE A 113 -8.05 -6.19 -11.03
N GLY A 114 -8.46 -7.41 -10.69
CA GLY A 114 -7.67 -8.32 -9.85
C GLY A 114 -7.38 -7.76 -8.45
N ILE A 115 -8.34 -7.01 -7.89
CA ILE A 115 -8.25 -6.45 -6.55
C ILE A 115 -8.92 -7.41 -5.58
N SER A 116 -8.20 -7.78 -4.53
CA SER A 116 -8.68 -8.73 -3.52
C SER A 116 -9.63 -8.05 -2.53
N TYR A 117 -10.55 -8.83 -1.98
CA TYR A 117 -11.49 -8.36 -0.97
C TYR A 117 -11.85 -9.46 0.04
N ILE A 118 -12.35 -9.06 1.19
CA ILE A 118 -12.84 -9.91 2.28
C ILE A 118 -14.30 -9.53 2.55
N PRO A 119 -15.23 -10.48 2.59
CA PRO A 119 -16.60 -10.20 2.99
C PRO A 119 -16.66 -9.68 4.44
N LEU A 120 -17.45 -8.64 4.65
CA LEU A 120 -17.87 -8.14 5.94
C LEU A 120 -19.36 -8.38 6.14
N ASN A 121 -19.93 -7.86 7.22
CA ASN A 121 -21.36 -7.96 7.47
C ASN A 121 -22.18 -6.97 6.61
N GLU A 122 -23.47 -7.28 6.41
CA GLU A 122 -24.46 -6.36 5.83
C GLU A 122 -24.15 -5.86 4.43
N GLY A 123 -23.67 -6.75 3.53
CA GLY A 123 -23.40 -6.37 2.13
C GLY A 123 -22.22 -5.45 1.95
N ARG A 124 -21.27 -5.48 2.89
CA ARG A 124 -20.01 -4.74 2.85
C ARG A 124 -18.84 -5.69 2.64
N ILE A 125 -17.79 -5.17 2.07
CA ILE A 125 -16.52 -5.86 1.86
C ILE A 125 -15.36 -4.97 2.32
N LEU A 126 -14.28 -5.58 2.73
CA LEU A 126 -12.99 -4.92 2.93
C LEU A 126 -12.13 -5.19 1.70
N THR A 127 -11.94 -4.19 0.88
CA THR A 127 -11.04 -4.24 -0.28
C THR A 127 -9.60 -4.15 0.20
N VAL A 128 -8.72 -5.01 -0.32
CA VAL A 128 -7.30 -5.05 0.07
C VAL A 128 -6.45 -4.72 -1.15
N TYR A 129 -5.82 -3.55 -1.14
CA TYR A 129 -4.96 -3.09 -2.21
C TYR A 129 -3.52 -3.51 -1.95
N THR A 130 -2.88 -4.10 -2.94
CA THR A 130 -1.43 -4.29 -2.90
C THR A 130 -0.71 -2.94 -2.90
N ALA A 131 0.51 -2.88 -2.38
CA ALA A 131 1.31 -1.66 -2.42
C ALA A 131 1.44 -1.10 -3.84
N ASN A 132 1.60 -1.97 -4.84
CA ASN A 132 1.66 -1.57 -6.25
C ASN A 132 0.38 -0.91 -6.74
N GLN A 133 -0.79 -1.44 -6.37
CA GLN A 133 -2.09 -0.85 -6.72
C GLN A 133 -2.31 0.49 -6.00
N ALA A 134 -2.04 0.54 -4.69
CA ALA A 134 -2.21 1.75 -3.89
C ALA A 134 -1.32 2.91 -4.40
N PHE A 135 -0.05 2.63 -4.69
CA PHE A 135 0.85 3.64 -5.23
C PHE A 135 0.47 4.08 -6.65
N LEU A 136 -0.02 3.18 -7.49
CA LEU A 136 -0.52 3.55 -8.83
C LEU A 136 -1.71 4.52 -8.72
N MET A 137 -2.66 4.25 -7.83
CA MET A 137 -3.79 5.15 -7.57
C MET A 137 -3.32 6.50 -7.06
N LEU A 138 -2.36 6.53 -6.13
CA LEU A 138 -1.78 7.76 -5.58
C LEU A 138 -1.06 8.58 -6.66
N MET A 139 -0.26 7.95 -7.51
CA MET A 139 0.41 8.61 -8.64
C MET A 139 -0.60 9.21 -9.63
N ASN A 140 -1.66 8.46 -9.94
CA ASN A 140 -2.71 8.92 -10.83
C ASN A 140 -3.46 10.13 -10.24
N TYR A 141 -3.85 10.05 -8.98
CA TYR A 141 -4.46 11.17 -8.25
C TYR A 141 -3.53 12.40 -8.26
N ARG A 142 -2.28 12.24 -7.85
CA ARG A 142 -1.30 13.34 -7.80
C ARG A 142 -1.10 14.00 -9.16
N THR A 143 -1.06 13.20 -10.22
CA THR A 143 -0.91 13.70 -11.59
C THR A 143 -2.13 14.49 -12.04
N LYS A 144 -3.34 14.01 -11.73
CA LYS A 144 -4.58 14.74 -11.99
C LYS A 144 -4.60 16.08 -11.27
N GLU A 145 -4.26 16.11 -9.99
CA GLU A 145 -4.19 17.33 -9.19
C GLU A 145 -3.17 18.34 -9.75
N LEU A 146 -1.98 17.87 -10.12
CA LEU A 146 -0.96 18.74 -10.73
C LEU A 146 -1.44 19.34 -12.06
N LYS A 147 -2.16 18.56 -12.87
CA LYS A 147 -2.77 19.04 -14.13
C LYS A 147 -3.87 20.06 -13.86
N ALA A 148 -4.78 19.78 -12.95
CA ALA A 148 -5.90 20.65 -12.59
C ALA A 148 -5.44 22.02 -12.08
N HIS A 149 -4.32 22.05 -11.36
CA HIS A 149 -3.73 23.28 -10.83
C HIS A 149 -2.69 23.94 -11.74
N GLY A 150 -2.55 23.49 -12.99
CA GLY A 150 -1.56 24.03 -13.94
C GLY A 150 -0.09 23.83 -13.53
N LYS A 151 0.15 22.91 -12.57
CA LYS A 151 1.49 22.61 -12.05
C LYS A 151 2.16 21.44 -12.78
N PHE A 152 1.44 20.78 -13.66
CA PHE A 152 2.00 19.76 -14.56
C PHE A 152 2.61 20.46 -15.77
N LYS A 153 3.78 21.08 -15.59
CA LYS A 153 4.47 21.82 -16.64
C LYS A 153 5.15 20.87 -17.64
N ASN A 154 5.48 21.40 -18.83
CA ASN A 154 6.24 20.69 -19.88
C ASN A 154 7.75 20.58 -19.52
N HIS A 155 8.03 19.96 -18.38
CA HIS A 155 9.40 19.61 -18.00
C HIS A 155 9.57 18.10 -18.11
N PRO A 156 10.76 17.60 -18.44
CA PRO A 156 11.08 16.18 -18.35
C PRO A 156 10.74 15.65 -16.95
N ARG A 157 10.08 14.51 -16.91
CA ARG A 157 9.69 13.85 -15.66
C ARG A 157 10.23 12.46 -15.63
N PHE A 158 10.66 12.06 -14.45
CA PHE A 158 11.21 10.74 -14.23
C PHE A 158 10.46 10.06 -13.09
N MET A 159 10.19 8.79 -13.29
CA MET A 159 9.81 7.86 -12.24
C MET A 159 10.99 6.94 -11.99
N ILE A 160 11.52 6.93 -10.78
CA ILE A 160 12.55 5.97 -10.39
C ILE A 160 11.84 4.87 -9.62
N LYS A 161 11.92 3.64 -10.11
CA LYS A 161 11.31 2.48 -9.48
C LYS A 161 12.29 1.30 -9.39
N THR A 162 12.03 0.40 -8.45
CA THR A 162 12.79 -0.84 -8.36
C THR A 162 12.29 -1.88 -9.35
N THR A 163 13.11 -2.86 -9.69
CA THR A 163 12.75 -3.98 -10.55
C THR A 163 11.62 -4.86 -9.98
N ALA A 164 11.37 -4.76 -8.66
CA ALA A 164 10.25 -5.44 -8.00
C ALA A 164 8.90 -4.72 -8.16
N SER A 165 8.89 -3.46 -8.63
CA SER A 165 7.66 -2.70 -8.84
C SER A 165 6.91 -3.20 -10.07
N ALA A 166 5.58 -3.08 -10.05
CA ALA A 166 4.72 -3.59 -11.11
C ALA A 166 5.01 -2.98 -12.49
N LEU A 167 4.86 -3.78 -13.54
CA LEU A 167 5.00 -3.33 -14.93
C LEU A 167 3.90 -2.35 -15.35
N SER A 168 2.73 -2.42 -14.72
CA SER A 168 1.64 -1.46 -14.94
C SER A 168 2.06 0.00 -14.69
N TRP A 169 3.08 0.23 -13.85
CA TRP A 169 3.62 1.56 -13.62
C TRP A 169 4.36 2.10 -14.84
N ASP A 170 5.05 1.23 -15.60
CA ASP A 170 5.72 1.63 -16.85
C ASP A 170 4.71 2.08 -17.90
N GLU A 171 3.62 1.32 -18.07
CA GLU A 171 2.55 1.68 -19.01
C GLU A 171 1.84 2.97 -18.60
N TRP A 172 1.57 3.14 -17.30
CA TRP A 172 1.00 4.37 -16.77
C TRP A 172 1.93 5.57 -17.01
N ALA A 173 3.24 5.42 -16.74
CA ALA A 173 4.23 6.48 -16.93
C ALA A 173 4.34 6.88 -18.41
N LYS A 174 4.41 5.90 -19.30
CA LYS A 174 4.42 6.10 -20.76
C LYS A 174 3.20 6.89 -21.22
N HIS A 175 2.00 6.53 -20.75
CA HIS A 175 0.76 7.26 -21.06
C HIS A 175 0.80 8.73 -20.61
N HIS A 176 1.55 9.04 -19.57
CA HIS A 176 1.68 10.38 -19.01
C HIS A 176 2.93 11.14 -19.48
N GLY A 177 3.73 10.56 -20.40
CA GLY A 177 4.97 11.18 -20.89
C GLY A 177 6.05 11.26 -19.80
N ILE A 178 6.09 10.29 -18.89
CA ILE A 178 7.06 10.20 -17.80
C ILE A 178 8.12 9.16 -18.15
N ASN A 179 9.39 9.53 -18.07
CA ASN A 179 10.49 8.60 -18.27
C ASN A 179 10.65 7.67 -17.06
N VAL A 180 10.90 6.39 -17.31
CA VAL A 180 11.09 5.39 -16.25
C VAL A 180 12.55 5.01 -16.12
N VAL A 181 13.07 5.06 -14.91
CA VAL A 181 14.41 4.58 -14.53
C VAL A 181 14.22 3.39 -13.60
N ASN A 182 14.60 2.21 -14.09
CA ASN A 182 14.58 0.98 -13.29
C ASN A 182 15.91 0.80 -12.55
N VAL A 183 15.84 0.54 -11.27
CA VAL A 183 17.00 0.27 -10.41
C VAL A 183 16.84 -1.07 -9.69
N PRO A 184 17.93 -1.70 -9.23
CA PRO A 184 17.84 -2.84 -8.33
C PRO A 184 17.06 -2.51 -7.06
N VAL A 185 16.57 -3.53 -6.37
CA VAL A 185 15.83 -3.37 -5.12
C VAL A 185 16.76 -2.76 -4.05
N GLY A 186 16.28 -1.70 -3.41
CA GLY A 186 16.94 -1.02 -2.29
C GLY A 186 16.86 0.50 -2.40
N PHE A 187 16.57 1.15 -1.29
CA PHE A 187 16.52 2.63 -1.22
C PHE A 187 17.82 3.31 -1.63
N LYS A 188 18.95 2.66 -1.38
CA LYS A 188 20.26 3.14 -1.80
C LYS A 188 20.36 3.38 -3.30
N GLU A 189 19.79 2.50 -4.09
CA GLU A 189 19.84 2.58 -5.55
C GLU A 189 18.97 3.74 -6.07
N ILE A 190 17.79 3.93 -5.49
CA ILE A 190 16.92 5.08 -5.77
C ILE A 190 17.65 6.39 -5.39
N ALA A 191 18.21 6.45 -4.17
CA ALA A 191 18.91 7.61 -3.67
C ALA A 191 20.14 7.97 -4.52
N ASN A 192 20.86 6.97 -5.03
CA ASN A 192 22.01 7.19 -5.92
C ASN A 192 21.59 7.87 -7.24
N ILE A 193 20.49 7.48 -7.84
CA ILE A 193 19.98 8.14 -9.05
C ILE A 193 19.52 9.56 -8.72
N MET A 194 18.75 9.75 -7.66
CA MET A 194 18.30 11.09 -7.23
C MET A 194 19.48 12.03 -7.01
N LYS A 195 20.53 11.56 -6.33
CA LYS A 195 21.75 12.36 -6.11
C LYS A 195 22.48 12.71 -7.40
N LYS A 196 22.55 11.79 -8.36
CA LYS A 196 23.16 12.08 -9.68
C LYS A 196 22.37 13.16 -10.43
N VAL A 197 21.04 13.06 -10.46
CA VAL A 197 20.18 14.08 -11.08
C VAL A 197 20.36 15.44 -10.39
N GLU A 198 20.38 15.47 -9.07
CA GLU A 198 20.60 16.70 -8.30
C GLU A 198 21.96 17.36 -8.60
N LEU A 199 23.02 16.56 -8.69
CA LEU A 199 24.37 17.08 -9.03
C LEU A 199 24.38 17.66 -10.45
N GLN A 200 23.80 16.99 -11.42
CA GLN A 200 23.72 17.48 -12.79
C GLN A 200 22.95 18.80 -12.89
N LEU A 201 21.86 18.95 -12.15
CA LEU A 201 21.08 20.19 -12.09
C LEU A 201 21.86 21.34 -11.44
N ARG A 202 22.71 21.04 -10.42
CA ARG A 202 23.56 22.03 -9.77
C ARG A 202 24.70 22.51 -10.69
N GLU A 203 25.31 21.58 -11.43
CA GLU A 203 26.41 21.89 -12.35
C GLU A 203 25.92 22.61 -13.62
N ASN A 204 24.72 22.32 -14.06
CA ASN A 204 24.12 22.89 -15.27
C ASN A 204 22.66 23.34 -14.99
N PRO A 205 22.46 24.46 -14.30
CA PRO A 205 21.11 24.90 -13.89
C PRO A 205 20.19 25.25 -15.05
N ASN A 206 20.72 25.40 -16.26
CA ASN A 206 19.95 25.63 -17.50
C ASN A 206 19.75 24.36 -18.33
N ASN A 207 20.25 23.21 -17.90
CA ASN A 207 19.96 21.96 -18.59
C ASN A 207 18.55 21.52 -18.23
N GLU A 208 17.71 21.39 -19.24
CA GLU A 208 16.48 20.61 -19.15
C GLU A 208 16.91 19.14 -19.11
N VAL A 209 16.85 18.55 -17.92
CA VAL A 209 17.13 17.11 -17.71
C VAL A 209 15.91 16.31 -18.13
#